data_b5c2bc3403aca3ec85bb945633eed0c0
#
_entry.id   b5c2bc3403aca3ec85bb945633eed0c0
#
_cell.length_a   1.000
_cell.length_b   1.000
_cell.length_c   1.000
_cell.angle_alpha   90.00
_cell.angle_beta   90.00
_cell.angle_gamma   90.00
#
_symmetry.space_group_name_H-M   'P 1'
#
loop_
_entity.id
_entity.type
_entity.pdbx_description
1 polymer ?
#
loop_
_entity_poly.entity_id
_entity_poly.type
_entity_poly.pdbx_seq_one_letter_code
_entity_poly.pdbx_strand_id
1 'polypeptide(L)'
;GFFECINDQEAAFMLFDRCRVWLEERGMESMEGPVNFGERNEWWGLLVDGFKPPVFQMPYTHKYYVPFFENYGFRDYFKQYIYRTRLVEESLSKVVVWKSERLLKNEDYRIISYREMTPRQAKDSFLTIYNKAWNLNVHGVGGMDKEQVEVLFKTLKPVLDPDLLYFAYYKGEPIGFFIMIPELNYIVKHVNGKISGLGILKFLYYRHIKRGRVALGLIFGVASEFQGRGVEAAMIYAFCKNIIQDKKTYDWLDMS
;
A
#
# COMPACT_ATOMS: atom_id res chain seq x y z
N GLY A 1 4.30 -9.56 19.59
CA GLY A 1 3.91 -9.78 18.20
C GLY A 1 3.48 -11.22 17.94
N PHE A 2 2.91 -11.50 16.77
CA PHE A 2 2.39 -12.83 16.37
C PHE A 2 1.40 -13.42 17.38
N PHE A 3 0.37 -12.65 17.71
CA PHE A 3 -0.69 -13.18 18.55
C PHE A 3 -1.42 -14.31 17.82
N GLU A 4 -1.31 -15.52 18.38
CA GLU A 4 -2.04 -16.70 17.92
C GLU A 4 -2.63 -17.41 19.12
N CYS A 5 -3.93 -17.68 19.06
CA CYS A 5 -4.66 -18.32 20.14
C CYS A 5 -5.80 -19.18 19.59
N ILE A 6 -6.07 -20.29 20.24
CA ILE A 6 -7.30 -21.05 20.01
C ILE A 6 -8.52 -20.21 20.42
N ASN A 7 -9.71 -20.62 20.00
CA ASN A 7 -10.94 -19.90 20.40
C ASN A 7 -11.28 -20.16 21.89
N ASP A 8 -10.44 -19.60 22.75
CA ASP A 8 -10.52 -19.70 24.21
C ASP A 8 -10.08 -18.35 24.81
N GLN A 9 -11.02 -17.67 25.47
CA GLN A 9 -10.79 -16.35 26.04
C GLN A 9 -9.84 -16.39 27.23
N GLU A 10 -9.89 -17.46 28.05
CA GLU A 10 -9.00 -17.59 29.22
C GLU A 10 -7.55 -17.74 28.76
N ALA A 11 -7.31 -18.56 27.73
CA ALA A 11 -5.99 -18.72 27.13
C ALA A 11 -5.47 -17.38 26.56
N ALA A 12 -6.34 -16.62 25.88
CA ALA A 12 -5.99 -15.29 25.37
C ALA A 12 -5.62 -14.33 26.49
N PHE A 13 -6.41 -14.30 27.57
CA PHE A 13 -6.16 -13.43 28.73
C PHE A 13 -4.87 -13.78 29.45
N MET A 14 -4.54 -15.06 29.58
CA MET A 14 -3.24 -15.48 30.13
C MET A 14 -2.06 -14.94 29.30
N LEU A 15 -2.18 -14.92 27.97
CA LEU A 15 -1.16 -14.33 27.09
C LEU A 15 -1.07 -12.81 27.28
N PHE A 16 -2.19 -12.12 27.36
CA PHE A 16 -2.22 -10.67 27.56
C PHE A 16 -1.67 -10.28 28.94
N ASP A 17 -2.03 -11.00 30.01
CA ASP A 17 -1.50 -10.79 31.34
C ASP A 17 0.01 -10.95 31.37
N ARG A 18 0.55 -11.96 30.69
CA ARG A 18 1.98 -12.19 30.60
C ARG A 18 2.70 -11.05 29.88
N CYS A 19 2.12 -10.57 28.80
CA CYS A 19 2.64 -9.40 28.07
C CYS A 19 2.58 -8.14 28.92
N ARG A 20 1.46 -7.90 29.62
CA ARG A 20 1.27 -6.75 30.49
C ARG A 20 2.30 -6.72 31.61
N VAL A 21 2.45 -7.81 32.36
CA VAL A 21 3.45 -7.91 33.46
C VAL A 21 4.86 -7.67 32.93
N TRP A 22 5.22 -8.25 31.78
CA TRP A 22 6.54 -8.09 31.18
C TRP A 22 6.82 -6.62 30.79
N LEU A 23 5.81 -5.89 30.33
CA LEU A 23 5.92 -4.47 29.96
C LEU A 23 6.00 -3.60 31.24
N GLU A 24 5.17 -3.85 32.25
CA GLU A 24 5.17 -3.14 33.54
C GLU A 24 6.52 -3.25 34.24
N GLU A 25 7.13 -4.46 34.27
CA GLU A 25 8.47 -4.67 34.81
C GLU A 25 9.56 -3.84 34.12
N ARG A 26 9.28 -3.31 32.91
CA ARG A 26 10.19 -2.46 32.11
C ARG A 26 9.77 -0.99 32.09
N GLY A 27 8.85 -0.63 32.97
CA GLY A 27 8.41 0.77 33.11
C GLY A 27 7.53 1.24 31.96
N MET A 28 6.92 0.33 31.18
CA MET A 28 5.99 0.72 30.12
C MET A 28 4.62 1.02 30.71
N GLU A 29 3.99 2.09 30.27
CA GLU A 29 2.69 2.56 30.74
C GLU A 29 1.52 2.10 29.87
N SER A 30 1.81 1.56 28.68
CA SER A 30 0.79 1.10 27.74
C SER A 30 1.22 -0.17 27.01
N MET A 31 0.21 -0.94 26.58
CA MET A 31 0.39 -2.12 25.74
C MET A 31 -0.40 -1.93 24.44
N GLU A 32 0.29 -1.88 23.33
CA GLU A 32 -0.31 -1.79 22.00
C GLU A 32 -0.20 -3.15 21.29
N GLY A 33 -1.26 -3.56 20.59
CA GLY A 33 -1.27 -4.85 19.86
C GLY A 33 -2.55 -5.10 19.09
N PRO A 34 -2.57 -6.18 18.27
CA PRO A 34 -1.42 -7.03 17.97
C PRO A 34 -0.46 -6.35 16.99
N VAL A 35 0.83 -6.43 17.26
CA VAL A 35 1.88 -5.92 16.38
C VAL A 35 2.85 -7.06 16.09
N ASN A 36 3.18 -7.30 14.83
CA ASN A 36 4.16 -8.30 14.45
C ASN A 36 5.56 -7.70 14.39
N PHE A 37 6.59 -8.52 14.14
CA PHE A 37 7.96 -8.06 14.13
C PHE A 37 8.22 -6.91 13.17
N GLY A 38 9.10 -6.02 13.59
CA GLY A 38 9.58 -4.93 12.80
C GLY A 38 8.73 -3.69 12.89
N GLU A 39 8.51 -3.07 11.77
CA GLU A 39 7.89 -1.77 11.71
C GLU A 39 6.36 -1.87 11.81
N ARG A 40 5.79 -0.92 12.55
CA ARG A 40 4.35 -0.77 12.78
C ARG A 40 3.53 -0.70 11.48
N ASN A 41 4.15 -0.29 10.38
CA ASN A 41 3.48 -0.06 9.10
C ASN A 41 3.27 -1.33 8.28
N GLU A 42 3.93 -2.45 8.62
CA GLU A 42 3.89 -3.64 7.76
C GLU A 42 2.97 -4.74 8.28
N TRP A 43 2.97 -5.01 9.59
CA TRP A 43 2.34 -6.21 10.13
C TRP A 43 1.60 -5.94 11.43
N TRP A 44 0.81 -4.92 11.49
CA TRP A 44 0.11 -4.54 12.71
C TRP A 44 -1.40 -4.53 12.55
N GLY A 45 -2.07 -4.68 13.69
CA GLY A 45 -3.49 -4.52 13.81
C GLY A 45 -4.28 -5.82 13.77
N LEU A 46 -5.49 -5.69 14.26
CA LEU A 46 -6.52 -6.72 14.31
C LEU A 46 -7.50 -6.45 13.18
N LEU A 47 -7.85 -7.47 12.39
CA LEU A 47 -8.95 -7.35 11.45
C LEU A 47 -10.26 -7.34 12.26
N VAL A 48 -10.96 -6.22 12.22
CA VAL A 48 -12.18 -6.02 13.02
C VAL A 48 -13.45 -6.03 12.18
N ASP A 49 -13.35 -5.73 10.88
CA ASP A 49 -14.50 -5.70 9.98
C ASP A 49 -14.14 -6.17 8.57
N GLY A 50 -15.18 -6.49 7.77
CA GLY A 50 -15.06 -6.89 6.37
C GLY A 50 -14.77 -8.37 6.16
N PHE A 51 -13.88 -9.00 6.88
CA PHE A 51 -13.48 -10.42 6.81
C PHE A 51 -13.56 -11.05 5.41
N LYS A 52 -13.21 -10.26 4.38
CA LYS A 52 -13.09 -10.70 2.99
C LYS A 52 -11.64 -11.15 2.74
N PRO A 53 -11.35 -11.86 1.64
CA PRO A 53 -9.97 -12.18 1.30
C PRO A 53 -9.08 -10.93 1.39
N PRO A 54 -7.98 -10.98 2.16
CA PRO A 54 -7.15 -9.81 2.41
C PRO A 54 -6.43 -9.38 1.14
N VAL A 55 -6.05 -8.11 1.06
CA VAL A 55 -5.08 -7.65 0.08
C VAL A 55 -3.67 -8.07 0.51
N PHE A 56 -2.76 -8.11 -0.45
CA PHE A 56 -1.37 -8.52 -0.20
C PHE A 56 -0.73 -7.72 0.93
N GLN A 57 -0.04 -8.41 1.82
CA GLN A 57 0.62 -7.90 3.04
C GLN A 57 -0.31 -7.37 4.14
N MET A 58 -1.63 -7.45 4.00
CA MET A 58 -2.52 -7.09 5.11
C MET A 58 -2.74 -8.26 6.07
N PRO A 59 -2.77 -8.01 7.39
CA PRO A 59 -3.05 -9.05 8.37
C PRO A 59 -4.47 -9.58 8.19
N TYR A 60 -4.60 -10.90 8.41
CA TYR A 60 -5.90 -11.56 8.47
C TYR A 60 -5.97 -12.37 9.75
N THR A 61 -6.86 -11.95 10.65
CA THR A 61 -7.01 -12.55 11.98
C THR A 61 -8.37 -13.21 12.13
N HIS A 62 -8.50 -14.12 13.08
CA HIS A 62 -9.77 -14.77 13.35
C HIS A 62 -10.79 -13.81 13.95
N LYS A 63 -12.06 -13.97 13.59
CA LYS A 63 -13.16 -13.12 14.10
C LYS A 63 -13.26 -13.16 15.62
N TYR A 64 -12.97 -14.32 16.23
CA TYR A 64 -13.05 -14.49 17.68
C TYR A 64 -11.92 -13.76 18.44
N TYR A 65 -10.92 -13.20 17.75
CA TYR A 65 -9.92 -12.38 18.43
C TYR A 65 -10.50 -11.02 18.85
N VAL A 66 -11.41 -10.45 18.07
CA VAL A 66 -12.00 -9.14 18.38
C VAL A 66 -12.56 -9.10 19.80
N PRO A 67 -13.52 -9.96 20.20
CA PRO A 67 -14.03 -9.94 21.57
C PRO A 67 -12.97 -10.27 22.63
N PHE A 68 -11.90 -11.02 22.34
CA PHE A 68 -10.83 -11.24 23.30
C PHE A 68 -10.10 -9.96 23.67
N PHE A 69 -9.75 -9.16 22.66
CA PHE A 69 -9.10 -7.88 22.87
C PHE A 69 -10.03 -6.88 23.58
N GLU A 70 -11.27 -6.74 23.12
CA GLU A 70 -12.25 -5.82 23.69
C GLU A 70 -12.59 -6.16 25.14
N ASN A 71 -12.86 -7.44 25.45
CA ASN A 71 -13.19 -7.91 26.79
C ASN A 71 -12.02 -7.79 27.77
N TYR A 72 -10.78 -7.90 27.30
CA TYR A 72 -9.59 -7.66 28.12
C TYR A 72 -9.39 -6.17 28.45
N GLY A 73 -9.97 -5.27 27.67
CA GLY A 73 -9.91 -3.82 27.89
C GLY A 73 -9.12 -3.03 26.86
N PHE A 74 -8.66 -3.67 25.78
CA PHE A 74 -8.09 -2.93 24.65
C PHE A 74 -9.14 -1.98 24.04
N ARG A 75 -8.64 -0.90 23.46
CA ARG A 75 -9.44 0.10 22.74
C ARG A 75 -8.81 0.40 21.39
N ASP A 76 -9.61 0.81 20.43
CA ASP A 76 -9.10 1.28 19.14
C ASP A 76 -8.12 2.44 19.35
N TYR A 77 -6.88 2.23 18.95
CA TYR A 77 -5.87 3.28 18.93
C TYR A 77 -5.85 3.99 17.58
N PHE A 78 -5.92 3.22 16.50
CA PHE A 78 -5.94 3.71 15.13
C PHE A 78 -6.76 2.77 14.25
N LYS A 79 -7.58 3.33 13.34
CA LYS A 79 -8.37 2.56 12.37
C LYS A 79 -7.76 2.72 10.99
N GLN A 80 -7.35 1.62 10.40
CA GLN A 80 -6.91 1.57 9.02
C GLN A 80 -8.02 0.99 8.15
N TYR A 81 -8.32 1.66 7.04
CA TYR A 81 -9.35 1.24 6.10
C TYR A 81 -8.72 0.78 4.80
N ILE A 82 -9.26 -0.31 4.24
CA ILE A 82 -8.96 -0.72 2.87
C ILE A 82 -10.16 -0.34 2.02
N TYR A 83 -9.93 0.53 1.06
CA TYR A 83 -10.94 0.98 0.12
C TYR A 83 -10.81 0.22 -1.18
N ARG A 84 -11.95 -0.26 -1.72
CA ARG A 84 -12.03 -0.87 -3.04
C ARG A 84 -12.95 -0.06 -3.93
N THR A 85 -12.46 0.33 -5.10
CA THR A 85 -13.25 1.03 -6.11
C THR A 85 -13.16 0.33 -7.47
N ARG A 86 -14.23 0.42 -8.25
CA ARG A 86 -14.22 -0.04 -9.65
C ARG A 86 -13.52 0.99 -10.53
N LEU A 87 -12.78 0.50 -11.52
CA LEU A 87 -12.11 1.34 -12.53
C LEU A 87 -13.04 1.53 -13.74
N VAL A 88 -14.08 2.32 -13.54
CA VAL A 88 -15.07 2.72 -14.55
C VAL A 88 -15.26 4.25 -14.49
N GLU A 89 -15.71 4.86 -15.59
CA GLU A 89 -15.85 6.32 -15.67
C GLU A 89 -16.75 6.90 -14.56
N GLU A 90 -17.83 6.19 -14.22
CA GLU A 90 -18.79 6.60 -13.19
C GLU A 90 -18.18 6.63 -11.78
N SER A 91 -17.07 5.91 -11.55
CA SER A 91 -16.37 5.89 -10.27
C SER A 91 -15.42 7.08 -10.09
N LEU A 92 -15.12 7.80 -11.16
CA LEU A 92 -14.32 9.02 -11.09
C LEU A 92 -15.13 10.17 -10.49
N SER A 93 -14.75 10.59 -9.29
CA SER A 93 -15.36 11.75 -8.65
C SER A 93 -15.22 13.00 -9.52
N LYS A 94 -16.32 13.74 -9.71
CA LYS A 94 -16.31 15.03 -10.42
C LYS A 94 -15.27 16.00 -9.86
N VAL A 95 -14.98 15.90 -8.55
CA VAL A 95 -13.96 16.72 -7.89
C VAL A 95 -12.55 16.34 -8.37
N VAL A 96 -12.27 15.05 -8.52
CA VAL A 96 -10.99 14.55 -9.04
C VAL A 96 -10.80 15.03 -10.48
N VAL A 97 -11.80 14.87 -11.32
CA VAL A 97 -11.76 15.33 -12.73
C VAL A 97 -11.51 16.84 -12.78
N TRP A 98 -12.31 17.63 -12.07
CA TRP A 98 -12.20 19.09 -12.07
C TRP A 98 -10.82 19.58 -11.56
N LYS A 99 -10.31 19.00 -10.46
CA LYS A 99 -8.99 19.36 -9.92
C LYS A 99 -7.87 19.03 -10.91
N SER A 100 -7.96 17.85 -11.55
CA SER A 100 -7.00 17.42 -12.56
C SER A 100 -6.99 18.34 -13.77
N GLU A 101 -8.15 18.64 -14.35
CA GLU A 101 -8.26 19.53 -15.51
C GLU A 101 -7.78 20.95 -15.19
N ARG A 102 -8.10 21.45 -13.99
CA ARG A 102 -7.62 22.76 -13.54
C ARG A 102 -6.10 22.80 -13.42
N LEU A 103 -5.49 21.76 -12.84
CA LEU A 103 -4.04 21.67 -12.68
C LEU A 103 -3.35 21.63 -14.04
N LEU A 104 -3.83 20.74 -14.93
CA LEU A 104 -3.21 20.47 -16.23
C LEU A 104 -3.43 21.57 -17.27
N LYS A 105 -4.24 22.61 -16.98
CA LYS A 105 -4.26 23.86 -17.76
C LYS A 105 -2.94 24.62 -17.69
N ASN A 106 -2.18 24.43 -16.62
CA ASN A 106 -0.82 24.95 -16.52
C ASN A 106 0.15 23.92 -17.12
N GLU A 107 0.73 24.26 -18.25
CA GLU A 107 1.66 23.42 -19.03
C GLU A 107 2.96 23.07 -18.28
N ASP A 108 3.26 23.78 -17.18
CA ASP A 108 4.37 23.44 -16.29
C ASP A 108 4.18 22.10 -15.57
N TYR A 109 2.91 21.65 -15.40
CA TYR A 109 2.61 20.35 -14.79
C TYR A 109 2.50 19.27 -15.86
N ARG A 110 3.13 18.13 -15.57
CA ARG A 110 3.04 16.93 -16.41
C ARG A 110 2.85 15.69 -15.54
N ILE A 111 1.97 14.80 -15.98
CA ILE A 111 1.83 13.45 -15.42
C ILE A 111 2.40 12.48 -16.44
N ILE A 112 3.38 11.69 -16.02
CA ILE A 112 4.14 10.77 -16.87
C ILE A 112 3.95 9.35 -16.36
N SER A 113 3.60 8.42 -17.25
CA SER A 113 3.58 6.99 -16.96
C SER A 113 5.00 6.43 -16.95
N TYR A 114 5.25 5.41 -16.17
CA TYR A 114 6.52 4.67 -16.17
C TYR A 114 6.90 4.13 -17.56
N ARG A 115 5.92 3.90 -18.46
CA ARG A 115 6.20 3.51 -19.85
C ARG A 115 6.99 4.55 -20.63
N GLU A 116 6.88 5.80 -20.23
CA GLU A 116 7.53 6.95 -20.88
C GLU A 116 8.90 7.27 -20.24
N MET A 117 9.31 6.49 -19.24
CA MET A 117 10.52 6.73 -18.45
C MET A 117 11.53 5.60 -18.59
N THR A 118 12.79 5.94 -18.43
CA THR A 118 13.82 4.93 -18.19
C THR A 118 13.75 4.47 -16.72
N PRO A 119 14.16 3.22 -16.40
CA PRO A 119 14.24 2.75 -15.02
C PRO A 119 15.08 3.64 -14.10
N ARG A 120 16.13 4.26 -14.64
CA ARG A 120 16.98 5.20 -13.89
C ARG A 120 16.21 6.47 -13.53
N GLN A 121 15.53 7.07 -14.49
CA GLN A 121 14.70 8.27 -14.25
C GLN A 121 13.63 8.02 -13.19
N ALA A 122 12.96 6.87 -13.25
CA ALA A 122 11.92 6.51 -12.27
C ALA A 122 12.50 6.40 -10.85
N LYS A 123 13.66 5.75 -10.68
CA LYS A 123 14.35 5.62 -9.39
C LYS A 123 14.81 6.98 -8.84
N ASP A 124 15.45 7.79 -9.67
CA ASP A 124 15.94 9.12 -9.28
C ASP A 124 14.76 10.04 -8.89
N SER A 125 13.65 9.96 -9.64
CA SER A 125 12.42 10.71 -9.32
C SER A 125 11.77 10.21 -8.03
N PHE A 126 11.67 8.89 -7.86
CA PHE A 126 11.15 8.31 -6.64
C PHE A 126 11.94 8.77 -5.42
N LEU A 127 13.26 8.65 -5.45
CA LEU A 127 14.15 9.08 -4.36
C LEU A 127 13.94 10.55 -4.01
N THR A 128 13.90 11.41 -5.03
CA THR A 128 13.71 12.85 -4.85
C THR A 128 12.39 13.17 -4.18
N ILE A 129 11.29 12.58 -4.67
CA ILE A 129 9.95 12.82 -4.15
C ILE A 129 9.80 12.24 -2.76
N TYR A 130 10.29 11.00 -2.53
CA TYR A 130 10.21 10.33 -1.24
C TYR A 130 10.83 11.20 -0.15
N ASN A 131 12.06 11.67 -0.38
CA ASN A 131 12.77 12.51 0.59
C ASN A 131 12.12 13.88 0.81
N LYS A 132 11.40 14.42 -0.18
CA LYS A 132 10.62 15.67 -0.03
C LYS A 132 9.28 15.45 0.67
N ALA A 133 8.64 14.31 0.45
CA ALA A 133 7.32 14.00 1.02
C ALA A 133 7.40 13.51 2.46
N TRP A 134 8.44 12.72 2.81
CA TRP A 134 8.67 12.14 4.14
C TRP A 134 9.94 12.70 4.79
N ASN A 135 10.05 14.02 4.89
CA ASN A 135 11.18 14.65 5.56
C ASN A 135 11.13 14.32 7.07
N LEU A 136 12.27 13.90 7.62
CA LEU A 136 12.49 13.50 9.02
C LEU A 136 11.86 14.43 10.06
N ASN A 137 11.81 15.73 9.78
CA ASN A 137 11.32 16.74 10.72
C ASN A 137 9.78 16.75 10.89
N VAL A 138 9.02 16.05 10.02
CA VAL A 138 7.55 16.12 10.03
C VAL A 138 6.91 14.78 10.41
N HIS A 139 7.51 13.66 10.04
CA HIS A 139 6.88 12.34 10.20
C HIS A 139 7.69 11.30 10.97
N GLY A 140 8.89 11.63 11.44
CA GLY A 140 9.75 10.68 12.17
C GLY A 140 10.27 9.49 11.34
N VAL A 141 10.02 9.48 10.03
CA VAL A 141 10.48 8.46 9.10
C VAL A 141 11.78 8.94 8.46
N GLY A 142 12.81 8.12 8.46
CA GLY A 142 14.09 8.44 7.81
C GLY A 142 13.93 8.56 6.30
N GLY A 143 14.73 9.45 5.69
CA GLY A 143 14.85 9.51 4.23
C GLY A 143 15.41 8.19 3.66
N MET A 144 15.21 7.95 2.38
CA MET A 144 15.86 6.85 1.64
C MET A 144 17.15 7.33 1.00
N ASP A 145 18.09 6.41 0.86
CA ASP A 145 19.28 6.57 0.03
C ASP A 145 19.13 5.82 -1.32
N LYS A 146 20.12 6.00 -2.20
CA LYS A 146 20.11 5.38 -3.53
C LYS A 146 20.14 3.85 -3.47
N GLU A 147 20.87 3.29 -2.52
CA GLU A 147 21.01 1.84 -2.39
C GLU A 147 19.69 1.20 -1.97
N GLN A 148 18.99 1.81 -1.01
CA GLN A 148 17.65 1.38 -0.59
C GLN A 148 16.65 1.42 -1.74
N VAL A 149 16.67 2.47 -2.56
CA VAL A 149 15.81 2.57 -3.75
C VAL A 149 16.16 1.50 -4.79
N GLU A 150 17.45 1.22 -5.01
CA GLU A 150 17.86 0.13 -5.91
C GLU A 150 17.34 -1.22 -5.44
N VAL A 151 17.46 -1.52 -4.15
CA VAL A 151 16.93 -2.76 -3.53
C VAL A 151 15.41 -2.82 -3.68
N LEU A 152 14.70 -1.74 -3.39
CA LEU A 152 13.24 -1.65 -3.53
C LEU A 152 12.79 -1.96 -4.97
N PHE A 153 13.35 -1.26 -5.96
CA PHE A 153 12.98 -1.49 -7.36
C PHE A 153 13.38 -2.87 -7.87
N LYS A 154 14.50 -3.41 -7.39
CA LYS A 154 14.91 -4.79 -7.70
C LYS A 154 13.91 -5.80 -7.13
N THR A 155 13.44 -5.59 -5.92
CA THR A 155 12.44 -6.44 -5.26
C THR A 155 11.08 -6.34 -5.96
N LEU A 156 10.67 -5.14 -6.36
CA LEU A 156 9.41 -4.93 -7.08
C LEU A 156 9.44 -5.41 -8.53
N LYS A 157 10.61 -5.48 -9.17
CA LYS A 157 10.75 -5.81 -10.60
C LYS A 157 9.95 -7.05 -11.05
N PRO A 158 9.91 -8.18 -10.31
CA PRO A 158 9.15 -9.36 -10.72
C PRO A 158 7.63 -9.13 -10.78
N VAL A 159 7.13 -8.16 -10.04
CA VAL A 159 5.69 -7.87 -9.88
C VAL A 159 5.27 -6.53 -10.46
N LEU A 160 6.21 -5.69 -10.83
CA LEU A 160 5.98 -4.36 -11.37
C LEU A 160 5.23 -4.44 -12.71
N ASP A 161 4.16 -3.68 -12.84
CA ASP A 161 3.45 -3.45 -14.10
C ASP A 161 3.63 -1.98 -14.51
N PRO A 162 4.23 -1.70 -15.68
CA PRO A 162 4.48 -0.33 -16.12
C PRO A 162 3.22 0.55 -16.25
N ASP A 163 2.05 -0.05 -16.36
CA ASP A 163 0.77 0.68 -16.44
C ASP A 163 0.28 1.16 -15.06
N LEU A 164 0.93 0.73 -14.00
CA LEU A 164 0.53 0.99 -12.61
C LEU A 164 1.43 2.01 -11.89
N LEU A 165 2.38 2.66 -12.57
CA LEU A 165 3.25 3.66 -11.98
C LEU A 165 3.14 4.99 -12.71
N TYR A 166 2.88 6.04 -11.93
CA TYR A 166 2.73 7.41 -12.42
C TYR A 166 3.58 8.37 -11.60
N PHE A 167 4.14 9.35 -12.29
CA PHE A 167 4.94 10.42 -11.70
C PHE A 167 4.41 11.78 -12.15
N ALA A 168 4.39 12.72 -11.21
CA ALA A 168 4.04 14.11 -11.47
C ALA A 168 5.30 14.98 -11.49
N TYR A 169 5.34 15.90 -12.44
CA TYR A 169 6.43 16.87 -12.60
C TYR A 169 5.88 18.28 -12.63
N TYR A 170 6.67 19.22 -12.13
CA TYR A 170 6.46 20.65 -12.28
C TYR A 170 7.75 21.32 -12.76
N LYS A 171 7.70 21.99 -13.92
CA LYS A 171 8.88 22.59 -14.57
C LYS A 171 10.06 21.64 -14.73
N GLY A 172 9.76 20.37 -15.01
CA GLY A 172 10.76 19.31 -15.17
C GLY A 172 11.26 18.67 -13.88
N GLU A 173 10.89 19.20 -12.70
CA GLU A 173 11.24 18.63 -11.40
C GLU A 173 10.19 17.61 -10.93
N PRO A 174 10.59 16.44 -10.41
CA PRO A 174 9.65 15.45 -9.90
C PRO A 174 9.05 15.91 -8.56
N ILE A 175 7.71 15.87 -8.47
CA ILE A 175 6.95 16.40 -7.33
C ILE A 175 5.95 15.42 -6.73
N GLY A 176 5.66 14.30 -7.40
CA GLY A 176 4.74 13.29 -6.89
C GLY A 176 4.89 11.96 -7.59
N PHE A 177 4.52 10.90 -6.91
CA PHE A 177 4.39 9.57 -7.49
C PHE A 177 3.14 8.86 -6.97
N PHE A 178 2.61 7.96 -7.79
CA PHE A 178 1.57 7.00 -7.44
C PHE A 178 2.01 5.64 -7.95
N ILE A 179 2.38 4.75 -7.03
CA ILE A 179 2.92 3.42 -7.32
C ILE A 179 1.93 2.37 -6.85
N MET A 180 1.54 1.55 -7.79
CA MET A 180 0.65 0.43 -7.57
C MET A 180 1.30 -0.85 -8.11
N ILE A 181 0.81 -1.98 -7.68
CA ILE A 181 1.15 -3.31 -8.22
C ILE A 181 -0.13 -4.12 -8.51
N PRO A 182 -0.05 -5.18 -9.32
CA PRO A 182 -1.11 -6.19 -9.33
C PRO A 182 -1.33 -6.74 -7.93
N GLU A 183 -2.58 -6.94 -7.52
CA GLU A 183 -2.88 -7.57 -6.23
C GLU A 183 -2.36 -9.02 -6.22
N LEU A 184 -1.33 -9.26 -5.44
CA LEU A 184 -0.53 -10.49 -5.54
C LEU A 184 -1.19 -11.72 -4.95
N ASN A 185 -2.16 -11.58 -4.03
CA ASN A 185 -2.86 -12.73 -3.46
C ASN A 185 -3.64 -13.53 -4.52
N TYR A 186 -4.06 -12.88 -5.63
CA TYR A 186 -4.63 -13.58 -6.78
C TYR A 186 -3.64 -14.52 -7.46
N ILE A 187 -2.35 -14.27 -7.33
CA ILE A 187 -1.28 -15.08 -7.90
C ILE A 187 -0.77 -16.09 -6.86
N VAL A 188 -0.45 -15.60 -5.66
CA VAL A 188 0.18 -16.38 -4.59
C VAL A 188 -0.67 -17.56 -4.13
N LYS A 189 -1.98 -17.43 -4.10
CA LYS A 189 -2.90 -18.52 -3.75
C LYS A 189 -2.77 -19.77 -4.65
N HIS A 190 -2.21 -19.62 -5.86
CA HIS A 190 -2.02 -20.73 -6.80
C HIS A 190 -0.64 -21.39 -6.72
N VAL A 191 0.31 -20.78 -6.00
CA VAL A 191 1.68 -21.33 -5.86
C VAL A 191 1.91 -22.07 -4.54
N ASN A 192 0.89 -22.16 -3.67
CA ASN A 192 0.91 -22.88 -2.40
C ASN A 192 2.12 -22.51 -1.51
N GLY A 193 2.49 -21.23 -1.47
CA GLY A 193 3.60 -20.71 -0.67
C GLY A 193 5.01 -21.14 -1.13
N LYS A 194 5.14 -21.84 -2.25
CA LYS A 194 6.44 -22.31 -2.77
C LYS A 194 6.76 -21.64 -4.10
N ILE A 195 7.70 -20.70 -4.08
CA ILE A 195 8.20 -20.02 -5.28
C ILE A 195 9.54 -20.64 -5.67
N SER A 196 9.51 -21.90 -6.15
CA SER A 196 10.68 -22.62 -6.67
C SER A 196 10.25 -23.59 -7.76
N GLY A 197 11.07 -23.84 -8.77
CA GLY A 197 10.80 -24.77 -9.85
C GLY A 197 9.42 -24.54 -10.50
N LEU A 198 8.50 -25.49 -10.38
CA LEU A 198 7.15 -25.41 -10.93
C LEU A 198 6.34 -24.23 -10.34
N GLY A 199 6.62 -23.78 -9.13
CA GLY A 199 5.99 -22.62 -8.51
C GLY A 199 6.30 -21.33 -9.27
N ILE A 200 7.52 -21.16 -9.79
CA ILE A 200 7.89 -20.01 -10.62
C ILE A 200 7.10 -20.01 -11.93
N LEU A 201 6.98 -21.17 -12.59
CA LEU A 201 6.22 -21.29 -13.83
C LEU A 201 4.73 -20.97 -13.60
N LYS A 202 4.15 -21.46 -12.51
CA LYS A 202 2.78 -21.11 -12.10
C LYS A 202 2.65 -19.60 -11.82
N PHE A 203 3.58 -19.02 -11.08
CA PHE A 203 3.60 -17.59 -10.80
C PHE A 203 3.58 -16.77 -12.11
N LEU A 204 4.48 -17.06 -13.04
CA LEU A 204 4.56 -16.39 -14.34
C LEU A 204 3.27 -16.57 -15.17
N TYR A 205 2.70 -17.79 -15.16
CA TYR A 205 1.44 -18.07 -15.85
C TYR A 205 0.29 -17.22 -15.29
N TYR A 206 0.09 -17.22 -13.97
CA TYR A 206 -0.97 -16.44 -13.34
C TYR A 206 -0.71 -14.92 -13.43
N ARG A 207 0.54 -14.51 -13.47
CA ARG A 207 0.90 -13.12 -13.66
C ARG A 207 0.60 -12.60 -15.07
N HIS A 208 0.92 -13.36 -16.11
CA HIS A 208 0.86 -12.87 -17.49
C HIS A 208 -0.39 -13.32 -18.25
N ILE A 209 -0.94 -14.49 -17.94
CA ILE A 209 -2.03 -15.10 -18.68
C ILE A 209 -3.35 -15.04 -17.92
N LYS A 210 -3.35 -15.47 -16.66
CA LYS A 210 -4.55 -15.47 -15.79
C LYS A 210 -4.44 -14.44 -14.66
N ARG A 211 -3.91 -13.28 -14.96
CA ARG A 211 -3.72 -12.21 -13.98
C ARG A 211 -5.03 -11.78 -13.33
N GLY A 212 -4.95 -11.45 -12.05
CA GLY A 212 -6.05 -10.81 -11.33
C GLY A 212 -6.36 -9.45 -11.93
N ARG A 213 -7.62 -9.04 -11.82
CA ARG A 213 -8.10 -7.77 -12.35
C ARG A 213 -8.16 -6.68 -11.29
N VAL A 214 -7.30 -6.77 -10.28
CA VAL A 214 -7.22 -5.82 -9.15
C VAL A 214 -5.83 -5.22 -9.11
N ALA A 215 -5.74 -3.91 -9.09
CA ALA A 215 -4.53 -3.15 -8.77
C ALA A 215 -4.53 -2.83 -7.27
N LEU A 216 -3.38 -2.86 -6.64
CA LEU A 216 -3.17 -2.49 -5.24
C LEU A 216 -2.28 -1.25 -5.17
N GLY A 217 -2.77 -0.19 -4.56
CA GLY A 217 -1.98 0.99 -4.23
C GLY A 217 -0.99 0.65 -3.12
N LEU A 218 0.31 0.79 -3.42
CA LEU A 218 1.39 0.53 -2.47
C LEU A 218 1.81 1.79 -1.75
N ILE A 219 2.09 2.83 -2.52
CA ILE A 219 2.62 4.06 -1.98
C ILE A 219 2.24 5.25 -2.86
N PHE A 220 1.87 6.32 -2.20
CA PHE A 220 1.43 7.55 -2.82
C PHE A 220 2.10 8.73 -2.13
N GLY A 221 2.79 9.57 -2.86
CA GLY A 221 3.52 10.68 -2.28
C GLY A 221 3.51 11.93 -3.15
N VAL A 222 3.36 13.07 -2.51
CA VAL A 222 3.50 14.40 -3.13
C VAL A 222 4.38 15.25 -2.23
N ALA A 223 5.38 15.91 -2.83
CA ALA A 223 6.26 16.84 -2.13
C ALA A 223 5.44 17.90 -1.38
N SER A 224 5.86 18.21 -0.15
CA SER A 224 5.07 19.00 0.81
C SER A 224 4.58 20.32 0.23
N GLU A 225 5.41 21.00 -0.54
CA GLU A 225 5.12 22.29 -1.18
C GLU A 225 4.06 22.22 -2.30
N PHE A 226 3.70 20.99 -2.77
CA PHE A 226 2.71 20.74 -3.82
C PHE A 226 1.45 20.05 -3.32
N GLN A 227 1.38 19.70 -2.05
CA GLN A 227 0.20 19.10 -1.46
C GLN A 227 -1.01 20.05 -1.51
N GLY A 228 -2.20 19.49 -1.66
CA GLY A 228 -3.46 20.25 -1.73
C GLY A 228 -3.67 21.04 -3.04
N ARG A 229 -2.73 21.01 -3.97
CA ARG A 229 -2.85 21.72 -5.27
C ARG A 229 -3.59 20.94 -6.34
N GLY A 230 -3.88 19.65 -6.10
CA GLY A 230 -4.57 18.77 -7.04
C GLY A 230 -3.64 17.83 -7.81
N VAL A 231 -2.37 17.74 -7.43
CA VAL A 231 -1.38 16.82 -8.03
C VAL A 231 -1.84 15.38 -7.86
N GLU A 232 -2.35 15.04 -6.67
CA GLU A 232 -2.93 13.74 -6.35
C GLU A 232 -4.07 13.38 -7.32
N ALA A 233 -4.99 14.32 -7.49
CA ALA A 233 -6.13 14.13 -8.38
C ALA A 233 -5.69 13.92 -9.83
N ALA A 234 -4.66 14.63 -10.28
CA ALA A 234 -4.15 14.51 -11.63
C ALA A 234 -3.49 13.15 -11.89
N MET A 235 -2.74 12.60 -10.93
CA MET A 235 -2.16 11.25 -11.05
C MET A 235 -3.23 10.17 -11.06
N ILE A 236 -4.21 10.24 -10.15
CA ILE A 236 -5.36 9.30 -10.11
C ILE A 236 -6.14 9.37 -11.43
N TYR A 237 -6.43 10.57 -11.92
CA TYR A 237 -7.16 10.76 -13.17
C TYR A 237 -6.41 10.18 -14.37
N ALA A 238 -5.10 10.45 -14.48
CA ALA A 238 -4.27 9.91 -15.55
C ALA A 238 -4.23 8.37 -15.54
N PHE A 239 -4.07 7.76 -14.36
CA PHE A 239 -4.15 6.32 -14.17
C PHE A 239 -5.51 5.76 -14.60
N CYS A 240 -6.60 6.28 -14.05
CA CYS A 240 -7.95 5.79 -14.35
C CYS A 240 -8.26 5.92 -15.85
N LYS A 241 -7.95 7.08 -16.44
CA LYS A 241 -8.16 7.32 -17.86
C LYS A 241 -7.40 6.31 -18.73
N ASN A 242 -6.12 6.07 -18.42
CA ASN A 242 -5.30 5.13 -19.15
C ASN A 242 -5.85 3.70 -19.06
N ILE A 243 -6.24 3.25 -17.86
CA ILE A 243 -6.79 1.90 -17.66
C ILE A 243 -8.15 1.73 -18.32
N ILE A 244 -9.04 2.70 -18.20
CA ILE A 244 -10.41 2.65 -18.75
C ILE A 244 -10.38 2.72 -20.28
N GLN A 245 -9.64 3.66 -20.85
CA GLN A 245 -9.59 3.87 -22.31
C GLN A 245 -8.96 2.70 -23.06
N ASP A 246 -7.88 2.15 -22.54
CA ASP A 246 -7.17 1.06 -23.17
C ASP A 246 -7.83 -0.32 -22.90
N LYS A 247 -8.99 -0.36 -22.21
CA LYS A 247 -9.66 -1.60 -21.76
C LYS A 247 -8.68 -2.57 -21.13
N LYS A 248 -7.76 -2.02 -20.34
CA LYS A 248 -6.68 -2.79 -19.74
C LYS A 248 -7.18 -3.72 -18.64
N THR A 249 -6.31 -4.52 -18.19
CA THR A 249 -6.51 -5.75 -17.42
C THR A 249 -7.13 -5.52 -16.04
N TYR A 250 -7.23 -4.28 -15.57
CA TYR A 250 -7.67 -3.96 -14.21
C TYR A 250 -9.09 -3.41 -14.18
N ASP A 251 -9.94 -4.03 -13.33
CA ASP A 251 -11.33 -3.59 -13.08
C ASP A 251 -11.48 -2.89 -11.72
N TRP A 252 -10.55 -3.16 -10.81
CA TRP A 252 -10.62 -2.72 -9.44
C TRP A 252 -9.30 -2.14 -8.97
N LEU A 253 -9.40 -1.16 -8.08
CA LEU A 253 -8.28 -0.60 -7.33
C LEU A 253 -8.56 -0.76 -5.84
N ASP A 254 -7.63 -1.40 -5.13
CA ASP A 254 -7.57 -1.44 -3.67
C ASP A 254 -6.54 -0.44 -3.17
N MET A 255 -6.87 0.28 -2.09
CA MET A 255 -5.99 1.24 -1.42
C MET A 255 -6.12 1.09 0.09
N SER A 256 -5.02 1.14 0.80
CA SER A 256 -4.93 1.13 2.26
C SER A 256 -4.35 2.42 2.81
#